data_44be31a87a7b3fa5d4bad02023eb6f7e
#
_entry.id   44be31a87a7b3fa5d4bad02023eb6f7e
#
_cell.length_a   1.000
_cell.length_b   1.000
_cell.length_c   1.000
_cell.angle_alpha   90.00
_cell.angle_beta   90.00
_cell.angle_gamma   90.00
#
_symmetry.space_group_name_H-M   'P 1'
#
loop_
_entity.id
_entity.type
_entity.pdbx_description
1 polymer ?
#
loop_
_entity_poly.entity_id
_entity_poly.type
_entity_poly.pdbx_seq_one_letter_code
_entity_poly.pdbx_strand_id
1 'polypeptide(L)'
;MALSLAQNCVPSAFNPLVYGTEIKSLESHLVTNYSASVPEAYRYTSPSVELQNATFCNITVTYTHPGQNDSIVAEAWLPTEWNERFLAVGGGGWVAGRFFLSYNAMQGALADGYATITTDAGLGSSVEPSQWAQTSPGNVNLYNLQNLGSVSLNEQAIIGKSLIKSFYGQAPKYSYWNGCSQGGRQGLMLAQRYPTAFDGIAAGAPAINWNKLFTFIQWPQQVMNELGQWPFMCELDAITLAAVSACDELDGVIDGIVSDVKQCLGTFDPFSVVGESTTCAQLNGTRKIITSAAATVLNATWHGREDYHGILPGADLTGNSPRSFGQPGIAATDCTEKGCAGTPSNLGTSWLKLFVAKHATLDMAKLTREEFDSLAYSGTQQYASMIETSDADLRAFKAAGGKMVTFHGLADNIIPPGGTEDYYNAVADVDPEVREFYRYFEAPGLGHCFGGASGSPTGLLHQLRDWVENGTAPEKTPIKITVGNATHDRILCPYPQTSVFDQDCGDASKAGCWSCSGGVSVANRAKRSAQRWNEL
;
A
#
# COMPACT_ATOMS: atom_id res chain seq x y z
N MET A 1 -33.60 8.11 20.26
CA MET A 1 -32.40 7.25 20.46
C MET A 1 -31.08 8.06 20.53
N ALA A 2 -30.82 9.03 19.67
CA ALA A 2 -29.52 9.77 19.63
C ALA A 2 -29.13 10.43 20.97
N LEU A 3 -30.06 11.02 21.72
CA LEU A 3 -29.77 11.67 23.02
C LEU A 3 -29.29 10.67 24.10
N SER A 4 -29.78 9.44 24.07
CA SER A 4 -29.35 8.39 25.03
C SER A 4 -27.94 7.86 24.73
N LEU A 5 -27.52 7.78 23.46
CA LEU A 5 -26.17 7.34 23.09
C LEU A 5 -25.10 8.36 23.50
N ALA A 6 -25.37 9.66 23.34
CA ALA A 6 -24.45 10.71 23.80
C ALA A 6 -24.15 10.62 25.31
N GLN A 7 -25.11 10.18 26.14
CA GLN A 7 -24.93 9.96 27.56
C GLN A 7 -24.04 8.78 27.91
N ASN A 8 -23.88 7.81 26.97
CA ASN A 8 -23.00 6.66 27.14
C ASN A 8 -21.53 7.01 26.85
N CYS A 9 -21.22 8.22 26.35
CA CYS A 9 -19.85 8.65 26.09
C CYS A 9 -19.12 9.10 27.38
N VAL A 10 -18.99 8.18 28.32
CA VAL A 10 -18.29 8.38 29.60
C VAL A 10 -17.35 7.20 29.84
N PRO A 11 -16.14 7.41 30.41
CA PRO A 11 -15.13 6.36 30.57
C PRO A 11 -15.68 5.10 31.28
N SER A 12 -16.56 5.28 32.27
CA SER A 12 -17.16 4.18 33.05
C SER A 12 -18.11 3.27 32.26
N ALA A 13 -18.54 3.67 31.06
CA ALA A 13 -19.35 2.84 30.17
C ALA A 13 -18.52 1.77 29.43
N PHE A 14 -17.20 1.90 29.42
CA PHE A 14 -16.30 1.06 28.63
C PHE A 14 -15.40 0.21 29.51
N ASN A 15 -15.27 -1.06 29.15
CA ASN A 15 -14.35 -1.99 29.83
C ASN A 15 -13.79 -2.98 28.82
N PRO A 16 -12.92 -2.54 27.88
CA PRO A 16 -12.30 -3.43 26.93
C PRO A 16 -11.36 -4.40 27.64
N LEU A 17 -11.44 -5.69 27.29
CA LEU A 17 -10.58 -6.73 27.80
C LEU A 17 -9.80 -7.35 26.64
N VAL A 18 -8.48 -7.30 26.72
CA VAL A 18 -7.56 -7.98 25.81
C VAL A 18 -6.64 -8.87 26.63
N TYR A 19 -6.63 -10.15 26.35
CA TYR A 19 -5.77 -11.08 27.08
C TYR A 19 -4.30 -10.77 26.84
N GLY A 20 -3.52 -10.82 27.91
CA GLY A 20 -2.08 -10.53 27.86
C GLY A 20 -1.73 -9.04 27.96
N THR A 21 -2.73 -8.16 28.11
CA THR A 21 -2.52 -6.72 28.25
C THR A 21 -3.00 -6.17 29.58
N GLU A 22 -2.56 -4.96 29.91
CA GLU A 22 -3.03 -4.17 31.04
C GLU A 22 -3.47 -2.79 30.53
N ILE A 23 -4.75 -2.43 30.72
CA ILE A 23 -5.26 -1.11 30.39
C ILE A 23 -4.71 -0.10 31.38
N LYS A 24 -3.99 0.92 30.89
CA LYS A 24 -3.39 1.98 31.70
C LYS A 24 -4.34 3.17 31.87
N SER A 25 -5.04 3.55 30.81
CA SER A 25 -6.04 4.61 30.84
C SER A 25 -7.11 4.40 29.77
N LEU A 26 -8.29 4.93 30.05
CA LEU A 26 -9.38 5.05 29.10
C LEU A 26 -10.00 6.44 29.25
N GLU A 27 -10.02 7.18 28.16
CA GLU A 27 -10.62 8.50 28.07
C GLU A 27 -11.74 8.49 27.04
N SER A 28 -12.77 9.29 27.24
CA SER A 28 -13.84 9.45 26.25
C SER A 28 -14.34 10.88 26.24
N HIS A 29 -14.59 11.39 25.03
CA HIS A 29 -15.06 12.75 24.80
C HIS A 29 -16.17 12.76 23.75
N LEU A 30 -17.30 13.36 24.05
CA LEU A 30 -18.34 13.59 23.07
C LEU A 30 -17.96 14.76 22.16
N VAL A 31 -17.76 14.46 20.88
CA VAL A 31 -17.51 15.46 19.83
C VAL A 31 -18.82 15.77 19.13
N THR A 32 -19.14 17.04 18.96
CA THR A 32 -20.37 17.52 18.29
C THR A 32 -20.05 18.55 17.22
N ASN A 33 -20.92 18.68 16.22
CA ASN A 33 -20.76 19.64 15.11
C ASN A 33 -19.42 19.48 14.35
N TYR A 34 -18.93 18.26 14.25
CA TYR A 34 -17.69 17.97 13.54
C TYR A 34 -17.95 17.91 12.04
N SER A 35 -17.14 18.64 11.27
CA SER A 35 -17.23 18.67 9.80
C SER A 35 -15.83 18.51 9.20
N ALA A 36 -15.73 17.77 8.10
CA ALA A 36 -14.49 17.55 7.39
C ALA A 36 -14.77 17.26 5.90
N SER A 37 -13.85 17.68 5.02
CA SER A 37 -13.81 17.27 3.62
C SER A 37 -12.70 16.26 3.44
N VAL A 38 -13.03 15.08 2.92
CA VAL A 38 -12.05 14.01 2.71
C VAL A 38 -11.93 13.74 1.22
N PRO A 39 -10.80 14.13 0.61
CA PRO A 39 -10.55 13.88 -0.82
C PRO A 39 -10.37 12.38 -1.10
N GLU A 40 -10.69 11.99 -2.32
CA GLU A 40 -10.58 10.61 -2.82
C GLU A 40 -9.20 9.99 -2.55
N ALA A 41 -8.13 10.76 -2.74
CA ALA A 41 -6.74 10.32 -2.53
C ALA A 41 -6.48 9.73 -1.13
N TYR A 42 -7.23 10.13 -0.11
CA TYR A 42 -7.09 9.61 1.26
C TYR A 42 -8.14 8.56 1.62
N ARG A 43 -8.99 8.18 0.67
CA ARG A 43 -10.02 7.15 0.86
C ARG A 43 -9.73 5.84 0.14
N TYR A 44 -8.79 5.84 -0.80
CA TYR A 44 -8.26 4.71 -1.58
C TYR A 44 -9.31 3.88 -2.35
N THR A 45 -10.30 3.36 -1.64
CA THR A 45 -11.33 2.43 -2.12
C THR A 45 -12.74 3.02 -2.11
N SER A 46 -12.87 4.32 -1.78
CA SER A 46 -14.15 5.03 -1.68
C SER A 46 -14.05 6.44 -2.28
N PRO A 47 -15.14 7.02 -2.80
CA PRO A 47 -15.12 8.36 -3.36
C PRO A 47 -14.89 9.44 -2.29
N SER A 48 -14.52 10.65 -2.72
CA SER A 48 -14.48 11.82 -1.82
C SER A 48 -15.80 12.00 -1.07
N VAL A 49 -15.76 12.56 0.14
CA VAL A 49 -16.95 12.77 0.95
C VAL A 49 -16.85 14.04 1.78
N GLU A 50 -18.00 14.69 1.96
CA GLU A 50 -18.19 15.81 2.86
C GLU A 50 -18.91 15.33 4.12
N LEU A 51 -18.21 15.33 5.25
CA LEU A 51 -18.80 15.07 6.56
C LEU A 51 -19.32 16.38 7.14
N GLN A 52 -20.58 16.42 7.55
CA GLN A 52 -21.24 17.63 8.06
C GLN A 52 -21.90 17.36 9.42
N ASN A 53 -21.60 18.22 10.40
CA ASN A 53 -22.26 18.25 11.71
C ASN A 53 -22.31 16.91 12.45
N ALA A 54 -21.30 16.04 12.26
CA ALA A 54 -21.27 14.73 12.90
C ALA A 54 -21.16 14.83 14.42
N THR A 55 -21.81 13.90 15.11
CA THR A 55 -21.67 13.70 16.55
C THR A 55 -21.19 12.28 16.81
N PHE A 56 -20.11 12.14 17.56
CA PHE A 56 -19.52 10.84 17.89
C PHE A 56 -18.83 10.86 19.24
N CYS A 57 -18.68 9.69 19.85
CA CYS A 57 -17.84 9.48 21.01
C CYS A 57 -16.42 9.17 20.54
N ASN A 58 -15.45 10.03 20.86
CA ASN A 58 -14.02 9.76 20.68
C ASN A 58 -13.49 9.09 21.95
N ILE A 59 -12.96 7.88 21.81
CA ILE A 59 -12.47 7.05 22.91
C ILE A 59 -11.00 6.72 22.65
N THR A 60 -10.16 7.02 23.64
CA THR A 60 -8.73 6.68 23.63
C THR A 60 -8.44 5.65 24.71
N VAL A 61 -7.90 4.51 24.31
CA VAL A 61 -7.47 3.42 25.20
C VAL A 61 -5.95 3.31 25.14
N THR A 62 -5.30 3.51 26.27
CA THR A 62 -3.86 3.25 26.42
C THR A 62 -3.64 1.97 27.19
N TYR A 63 -2.85 1.07 26.65
CA TYR A 63 -2.55 -0.23 27.25
C TYR A 63 -1.08 -0.63 27.07
N THR A 64 -0.65 -1.66 27.76
CA THR A 64 0.70 -2.21 27.71
C THR A 64 0.66 -3.73 27.79
N HIS A 65 1.72 -4.37 27.29
CA HIS A 65 2.00 -5.77 27.55
C HIS A 65 2.92 -5.87 28.78
N PRO A 66 2.50 -6.48 29.88
CA PRO A 66 3.33 -6.61 31.08
C PRO A 66 4.71 -7.19 30.76
N GLY A 67 5.76 -6.47 31.13
CA GLY A 67 7.15 -6.87 30.94
C GLY A 67 7.77 -6.45 29.58
N GLN A 68 7.00 -5.87 28.65
CA GLN A 68 7.54 -5.43 27.34
C GLN A 68 7.94 -3.95 27.32
N ASN A 69 7.55 -3.18 28.32
CA ASN A 69 7.82 -1.74 28.43
C ASN A 69 7.31 -0.94 27.21
N ASP A 70 6.20 -1.37 26.64
CA ASP A 70 5.49 -0.69 25.58
C ASP A 70 4.34 0.16 26.12
N SER A 71 3.82 1.08 25.30
CA SER A 71 2.64 1.88 25.62
C SER A 71 1.87 2.11 24.32
N ILE A 72 0.82 1.34 24.13
CA ILE A 72 0.04 1.32 22.88
C ILE A 72 -1.22 2.15 23.08
N VAL A 73 -1.54 2.97 22.07
CA VAL A 73 -2.75 3.78 22.07
C VAL A 73 -3.64 3.37 20.90
N ALA A 74 -4.88 2.98 21.23
CA ALA A 74 -5.95 2.76 20.27
C ALA A 74 -6.99 3.89 20.41
N GLU A 75 -7.42 4.46 19.29
CA GLU A 75 -8.39 5.55 19.25
C GLU A 75 -9.57 5.16 18.38
N ALA A 76 -10.77 5.19 18.96
CA ALA A 76 -12.03 4.82 18.31
C ALA A 76 -13.00 5.99 18.26
N TRP A 77 -13.70 6.16 17.13
CA TRP A 77 -14.77 7.13 16.94
C TRP A 77 -16.09 6.41 16.69
N LEU A 78 -17.04 6.58 17.59
CA LEU A 78 -18.33 5.89 17.57
C LEU A 78 -19.46 6.90 17.28
N PRO A 79 -19.97 6.97 16.01
CA PRO A 79 -21.02 7.94 15.66
C PRO A 79 -22.35 7.67 16.36
N THR A 80 -23.10 8.71 16.66
CA THR A 80 -24.48 8.55 17.17
C THR A 80 -25.45 8.05 16.09
N GLU A 81 -25.15 8.32 14.82
CA GLU A 81 -25.85 7.78 13.66
C GLU A 81 -25.02 6.63 13.08
N TRP A 82 -25.19 5.43 13.62
CA TRP A 82 -24.39 4.25 13.29
C TRP A 82 -25.11 3.30 12.33
N ASN A 83 -24.40 2.83 11.31
CA ASN A 83 -24.89 1.90 10.29
C ASN A 83 -24.72 0.41 10.68
N GLU A 84 -24.49 0.10 11.95
CA GLU A 84 -24.24 -1.23 12.52
C GLU A 84 -22.95 -1.92 12.02
N ARG A 85 -22.04 -1.16 11.41
CA ARG A 85 -20.77 -1.68 10.87
C ARG A 85 -19.57 -1.06 11.57
N PHE A 86 -18.49 -1.82 11.55
CA PHE A 86 -17.19 -1.42 12.07
C PHE A 86 -16.18 -1.34 10.93
N LEU A 87 -15.41 -0.27 10.83
CA LEU A 87 -14.32 -0.11 9.86
C LEU A 87 -13.03 0.30 10.58
N ALA A 88 -12.07 -0.61 10.69
CA ALA A 88 -10.74 -0.29 11.18
C ALA A 88 -9.85 0.20 10.03
N VAL A 89 -8.97 1.15 10.32
CA VAL A 89 -8.10 1.75 9.32
C VAL A 89 -6.61 1.58 9.68
N GLY A 90 -5.79 1.37 8.66
CA GLY A 90 -4.37 1.13 8.78
C GLY A 90 -3.49 2.37 8.78
N GLY A 91 -2.18 2.14 8.78
CA GLY A 91 -1.14 3.14 8.74
C GLY A 91 -0.47 3.30 7.38
N GLY A 92 0.74 3.89 7.40
CA GLY A 92 1.57 4.12 6.21
C GLY A 92 3.06 4.18 6.56
N GLY A 93 3.92 3.62 5.72
CA GLY A 93 5.36 3.58 5.97
C GLY A 93 5.70 2.91 7.30
N TRP A 94 6.42 3.61 8.17
CA TRP A 94 6.78 3.16 9.52
C TRP A 94 5.72 3.43 10.58
N VAL A 95 4.58 4.02 10.21
CA VAL A 95 3.50 4.37 11.15
C VAL A 95 2.41 3.31 11.11
N ALA A 96 2.05 2.77 12.26
CA ALA A 96 1.00 1.75 12.37
C ALA A 96 -0.41 2.33 12.16
N GLY A 97 -0.61 3.58 12.55
CA GLY A 97 -1.85 4.34 12.47
C GLY A 97 -1.78 5.61 13.32
N ARG A 98 -2.92 6.22 13.64
CA ARG A 98 -3.03 7.46 14.44
C ARG A 98 -2.19 8.63 13.89
N PHE A 99 -2.19 8.81 12.57
CA PHE A 99 -1.53 9.90 11.87
C PHE A 99 -2.47 10.49 10.81
N PHE A 100 -2.02 11.49 10.05
CA PHE A 100 -2.90 12.27 9.18
C PHE A 100 -3.70 11.42 8.16
N LEU A 101 -3.10 10.38 7.56
CA LEU A 101 -3.83 9.49 6.63
C LEU A 101 -4.88 8.64 7.34
N SER A 102 -4.56 8.10 8.52
CA SER A 102 -5.53 7.32 9.31
C SER A 102 -6.70 8.19 9.76
N TYR A 103 -6.45 9.43 10.19
CA TYR A 103 -7.54 10.35 10.58
C TYR A 103 -8.43 10.73 9.40
N ASN A 104 -7.87 10.97 8.21
CA ASN A 104 -8.68 11.17 6.99
C ASN A 104 -9.55 9.94 6.67
N ALA A 105 -8.98 8.74 6.78
CA ALA A 105 -9.73 7.51 6.57
C ALA A 105 -10.85 7.32 7.63
N MET A 106 -10.60 7.66 8.91
CA MET A 106 -11.62 7.65 9.97
C MET A 106 -12.72 8.69 9.73
N GLN A 107 -12.40 9.90 9.26
CA GLN A 107 -13.38 10.91 8.87
C GLN A 107 -14.29 10.39 7.75
N GLY A 108 -13.70 9.73 6.75
CA GLY A 108 -14.45 9.07 5.69
C GLY A 108 -15.35 7.94 6.21
N ALA A 109 -14.86 7.13 7.13
CA ALA A 109 -15.64 6.08 7.78
C ALA A 109 -16.84 6.64 8.55
N LEU A 110 -16.64 7.73 9.32
CA LEU A 110 -17.73 8.44 10.00
C LEU A 110 -18.79 8.95 9.03
N ALA A 111 -18.36 9.54 7.91
CA ALA A 111 -19.27 10.06 6.89
C ALA A 111 -20.15 8.95 6.29
N ASP A 112 -19.61 7.73 6.18
CA ASP A 112 -20.32 6.55 5.72
C ASP A 112 -21.11 5.85 6.86
N GLY A 113 -21.10 6.41 8.09
CA GLY A 113 -21.83 5.91 9.26
C GLY A 113 -21.15 4.74 9.99
N TYR A 114 -19.89 4.44 9.74
CA TYR A 114 -19.16 3.37 10.45
C TYR A 114 -18.69 3.84 11.83
N ALA A 115 -18.71 2.94 12.81
CA ALA A 115 -17.82 3.02 13.95
C ALA A 115 -16.39 2.69 13.47
N THR A 116 -15.38 3.47 13.89
CA THR A 116 -14.03 3.33 13.35
C THR A 116 -12.97 3.36 14.42
N ILE A 117 -11.78 2.78 14.13
CA ILE A 117 -10.65 2.71 15.06
C ILE A 117 -9.31 2.74 14.29
N THR A 118 -8.28 3.26 14.96
CA THR A 118 -6.88 3.18 14.56
C THR A 118 -5.98 2.97 15.78
N THR A 119 -4.74 2.48 15.60
CA THR A 119 -3.76 2.31 16.68
C THR A 119 -2.39 2.81 16.25
N ASP A 120 -1.60 3.34 17.20
CA ASP A 120 -0.19 3.68 16.96
C ASP A 120 0.77 2.50 17.19
N ALA A 121 0.29 1.34 17.64
CA ALA A 121 1.09 0.18 18.00
C ALA A 121 2.18 0.48 19.07
N GLY A 122 2.07 1.59 19.81
CA GLY A 122 3.09 2.06 20.74
C GLY A 122 4.30 2.74 20.08
N LEU A 123 4.19 3.11 18.78
CA LEU A 123 5.29 3.66 17.98
C LEU A 123 5.18 5.17 17.78
N GLY A 124 4.04 5.76 18.18
CA GLY A 124 3.70 7.14 17.89
C GLY A 124 3.34 7.37 16.43
N SER A 125 3.38 8.64 16.00
CA SER A 125 2.99 9.08 14.66
C SER A 125 4.16 9.55 13.79
N SER A 126 5.40 9.36 14.23
CA SER A 126 6.59 9.74 13.46
C SER A 126 6.78 8.80 12.28
N VAL A 127 7.01 9.37 11.11
CA VAL A 127 7.35 8.60 9.89
C VAL A 127 8.77 8.03 9.92
N GLU A 128 9.56 8.39 10.95
CA GLU A 128 10.91 7.89 11.19
C GLU A 128 10.92 6.91 12.37
N PRO A 129 11.44 5.68 12.20
CA PRO A 129 11.42 4.65 13.24
C PRO A 129 12.54 4.81 14.29
N SER A 130 13.43 5.79 14.14
CA SER A 130 14.63 5.97 14.99
C SER A 130 14.34 6.06 16.48
N GLN A 131 13.16 6.58 16.86
CA GLN A 131 12.77 6.74 18.26
C GLN A 131 12.37 5.43 18.95
N TRP A 132 11.96 4.41 18.17
CA TRP A 132 11.44 3.16 18.69
C TRP A 132 12.14 1.90 18.19
N ALA A 133 12.93 2.01 17.11
CA ALA A 133 13.56 0.86 16.43
C ALA A 133 14.52 0.09 17.34
N GLN A 134 15.19 0.77 18.27
CA GLN A 134 16.21 0.17 19.14
C GLN A 134 15.98 0.56 20.59
N THR A 135 16.18 -0.38 21.50
CA THR A 135 16.18 -0.14 22.95
C THR A 135 17.50 0.51 23.41
N SER A 136 18.58 0.26 22.71
CA SER A 136 19.89 0.86 22.85
C SER A 136 20.69 0.64 21.55
N PRO A 137 21.78 1.35 21.29
CA PRO A 137 22.56 1.17 20.05
C PRO A 137 22.90 -0.30 19.78
N GLY A 138 22.49 -0.79 18.61
CA GLY A 138 22.68 -2.17 18.17
C GLY A 138 21.66 -3.19 18.68
N ASN A 139 20.76 -2.81 19.58
CA ASN A 139 19.74 -3.69 20.15
C ASN A 139 18.35 -3.32 19.65
N VAL A 140 17.85 -4.07 18.66
CA VAL A 140 16.52 -3.86 18.08
C VAL A 140 15.41 -4.08 19.12
N ASN A 141 14.43 -3.17 19.17
CA ASN A 141 13.23 -3.37 19.95
C ASN A 141 12.28 -4.33 19.21
N LEU A 142 12.44 -5.61 19.48
CA LEU A 142 11.65 -6.66 18.84
C LEU A 142 10.18 -6.62 19.23
N TYR A 143 9.85 -6.15 20.44
CA TYR A 143 8.45 -6.01 20.86
C TYR A 143 7.73 -4.95 20.04
N ASN A 144 8.35 -3.77 19.85
CA ASN A 144 7.78 -2.74 18.99
C ASN A 144 7.65 -3.20 17.53
N LEU A 145 8.64 -3.92 17.01
CA LEU A 145 8.56 -4.48 15.67
C LEU A 145 7.44 -5.53 15.54
N GLN A 146 7.22 -6.35 16.58
CA GLN A 146 6.14 -7.33 16.64
C GLN A 146 4.77 -6.64 16.72
N ASN A 147 4.67 -5.56 17.49
CA ASN A 147 3.46 -4.75 17.58
C ASN A 147 3.12 -4.15 16.21
N LEU A 148 4.11 -3.56 15.49
CA LEU A 148 3.95 -3.09 14.11
C LEU A 148 3.54 -4.24 13.17
N GLY A 149 4.17 -5.40 13.35
CA GLY A 149 4.01 -6.57 12.48
C GLY A 149 2.62 -7.16 12.52
N SER A 150 2.10 -7.42 13.72
CA SER A 150 0.87 -8.21 13.85
C SER A 150 0.07 -8.01 15.13
N VAL A 151 0.70 -7.88 16.31
CA VAL A 151 0.01 -8.00 17.59
C VAL A 151 -1.03 -6.90 17.78
N SER A 152 -0.64 -5.64 17.62
CA SER A 152 -1.55 -4.50 17.80
C SER A 152 -2.75 -4.49 16.84
N LEU A 153 -2.64 -5.18 15.69
CA LEU A 153 -3.71 -5.26 14.71
C LEU A 153 -4.91 -6.06 15.21
N ASN A 154 -4.64 -7.21 15.84
CA ASN A 154 -5.69 -8.03 16.44
C ASN A 154 -6.29 -7.35 17.68
N GLU A 155 -5.45 -6.75 18.49
CA GLU A 155 -5.87 -6.01 19.68
C GLU A 155 -6.76 -4.82 19.34
N GLN A 156 -6.42 -4.07 18.29
CA GLN A 156 -7.27 -3.01 17.73
C GLN A 156 -8.66 -3.55 17.37
N ALA A 157 -8.75 -4.72 16.74
CA ALA A 157 -10.04 -5.32 16.39
C ALA A 157 -10.84 -5.72 17.64
N ILE A 158 -10.18 -6.33 18.64
CA ILE A 158 -10.82 -6.74 19.91
C ILE A 158 -11.31 -5.52 20.67
N ILE A 159 -10.46 -4.50 20.84
CA ILE A 159 -10.81 -3.25 21.53
C ILE A 159 -11.98 -2.57 20.82
N GLY A 160 -11.90 -2.39 19.49
CA GLY A 160 -12.94 -1.73 18.71
C GLY A 160 -14.31 -2.43 18.87
N LYS A 161 -14.36 -3.74 18.70
CA LYS A 161 -15.60 -4.52 18.88
C LYS A 161 -16.14 -4.45 20.32
N SER A 162 -15.27 -4.41 21.33
CA SER A 162 -15.66 -4.25 22.73
C SER A 162 -16.26 -2.87 23.02
N LEU A 163 -15.61 -1.79 22.53
CA LEU A 163 -16.10 -0.42 22.69
C LEU A 163 -17.45 -0.23 22.00
N ILE A 164 -17.61 -0.77 20.78
CA ILE A 164 -18.88 -0.76 20.03
C ILE A 164 -19.99 -1.44 20.84
N LYS A 165 -19.73 -2.64 21.35
CA LYS A 165 -20.72 -3.38 22.15
C LYS A 165 -21.11 -2.61 23.42
N SER A 166 -20.15 -1.96 24.08
CA SER A 166 -20.42 -1.15 25.28
C SER A 166 -21.27 0.08 24.94
N PHE A 167 -20.95 0.79 23.86
CA PHE A 167 -21.60 2.05 23.50
C PHE A 167 -23.01 1.85 22.95
N TYR A 168 -23.19 0.92 22.00
CA TYR A 168 -24.48 0.70 21.32
C TYR A 168 -25.33 -0.41 21.97
N GLY A 169 -24.78 -1.19 22.93
CA GLY A 169 -25.46 -2.32 23.56
C GLY A 169 -25.46 -3.59 22.68
N GLN A 170 -24.85 -3.56 21.49
CA GLN A 170 -24.75 -4.70 20.57
C GLN A 170 -23.39 -4.69 19.83
N ALA A 171 -22.94 -5.87 19.43
CA ALA A 171 -21.76 -6.01 18.58
C ALA A 171 -22.01 -5.46 17.16
N PRO A 172 -20.97 -5.10 16.40
CA PRO A 172 -21.16 -4.76 14.99
C PRO A 172 -21.66 -5.98 14.24
N LYS A 173 -22.59 -5.73 13.29
CA LYS A 173 -23.13 -6.80 12.45
C LYS A 173 -22.07 -7.32 11.47
N TYR A 174 -21.26 -6.41 10.95
CA TYR A 174 -20.11 -6.72 10.10
C TYR A 174 -18.93 -5.83 10.45
N SER A 175 -17.73 -6.35 10.22
CA SER A 175 -16.47 -5.68 10.50
C SER A 175 -15.55 -5.69 9.30
N TYR A 176 -14.95 -4.55 9.00
CA TYR A 176 -14.11 -4.33 7.83
C TYR A 176 -12.76 -3.73 8.20
N TRP A 177 -11.77 -4.03 7.38
CA TRP A 177 -10.47 -3.38 7.35
C TRP A 177 -10.31 -2.62 6.04
N ASN A 178 -9.77 -1.41 6.10
CA ASN A 178 -9.37 -0.65 4.91
C ASN A 178 -7.99 -0.01 5.11
N GLY A 179 -7.07 -0.26 4.19
CA GLY A 179 -5.75 0.33 4.23
C GLY A 179 -4.98 0.14 2.93
N CYS A 180 -4.01 1.01 2.68
CA CYS A 180 -3.11 0.94 1.54
C CYS A 180 -1.66 0.94 2.02
N SER A 181 -0.70 0.43 1.22
CA SER A 181 0.71 0.43 1.60
C SER A 181 0.98 -0.43 2.85
N GLN A 182 1.54 0.16 3.89
CA GLN A 182 1.62 -0.46 5.22
C GLN A 182 0.23 -0.91 5.70
N GLY A 183 -0.82 -0.11 5.48
CA GLY A 183 -2.20 -0.48 5.80
C GLY A 183 -2.71 -1.67 4.99
N GLY A 184 -2.28 -1.82 3.75
CA GLY A 184 -2.51 -3.01 2.92
C GLY A 184 -1.81 -4.24 3.48
N ARG A 185 -0.52 -4.12 3.87
CA ARG A 185 0.22 -5.19 4.55
C ARG A 185 -0.48 -5.62 5.85
N GLN A 186 -0.94 -4.65 6.64
CA GLN A 186 -1.68 -4.93 7.87
C GLN A 186 -2.95 -5.75 7.60
N GLY A 187 -3.69 -5.40 6.53
CA GLY A 187 -4.88 -6.15 6.11
C GLY A 187 -4.56 -7.61 5.74
N LEU A 188 -3.50 -7.84 4.97
CA LEU A 188 -3.05 -9.19 4.62
C LEU A 188 -2.56 -9.96 5.85
N MET A 189 -1.87 -9.30 6.78
CA MET A 189 -1.43 -9.93 8.05
C MET A 189 -2.63 -10.36 8.90
N LEU A 190 -3.70 -9.56 8.93
CA LEU A 190 -4.95 -9.92 9.61
C LEU A 190 -5.58 -11.17 9.00
N ALA A 191 -5.64 -11.27 7.66
CA ALA A 191 -6.15 -12.48 7.00
C ALA A 191 -5.30 -13.72 7.32
N GLN A 192 -3.98 -13.57 7.38
CA GLN A 192 -3.04 -14.68 7.63
C GLN A 192 -3.07 -15.18 9.08
N ARG A 193 -2.97 -14.25 10.05
CA ARG A 193 -2.78 -14.63 11.47
C ARG A 193 -4.03 -14.54 12.32
N TYR A 194 -4.99 -13.71 11.93
CA TYR A 194 -6.21 -13.42 12.71
C TYR A 194 -7.46 -13.52 11.84
N PRO A 195 -7.72 -14.71 11.27
CA PRO A 195 -8.70 -14.90 10.19
C PRO A 195 -10.16 -14.58 10.58
N THR A 196 -10.45 -14.43 11.87
CA THR A 196 -11.77 -14.07 12.40
C THR A 196 -11.87 -12.59 12.84
N ALA A 197 -10.80 -11.81 12.66
CA ALA A 197 -10.77 -10.42 13.12
C ALA A 197 -11.72 -9.52 12.32
N PHE A 198 -11.83 -9.75 11.00
CA PHE A 198 -12.68 -8.96 10.11
C PHE A 198 -13.40 -9.86 9.09
N ASP A 199 -14.63 -9.46 8.73
CA ASP A 199 -15.44 -10.16 7.72
C ASP A 199 -15.00 -9.76 6.30
N GLY A 200 -14.53 -8.52 6.13
CA GLY A 200 -14.05 -7.99 4.86
C GLY A 200 -12.74 -7.21 4.99
N ILE A 201 -11.80 -7.42 4.07
CA ILE A 201 -10.50 -6.73 4.03
C ILE A 201 -10.30 -6.08 2.67
N ALA A 202 -10.14 -4.74 2.64
CA ALA A 202 -9.69 -3.98 1.48
C ALA A 202 -8.21 -3.59 1.68
N ALA A 203 -7.31 -4.17 0.88
CA ALA A 203 -5.88 -4.01 1.00
C ALA A 203 -5.28 -3.47 -0.31
N GLY A 204 -5.00 -2.16 -0.38
CA GLY A 204 -4.37 -1.52 -1.53
C GLY A 204 -2.86 -1.61 -1.46
N ALA A 205 -2.20 -1.79 -2.63
CA ALA A 205 -0.75 -1.73 -2.81
C ALA A 205 0.05 -2.25 -1.59
N PRO A 206 -0.16 -3.50 -1.14
CA PRO A 206 0.30 -3.97 0.16
C PRO A 206 1.82 -4.07 0.24
N ALA A 207 2.41 -3.48 1.28
CA ALA A 207 3.85 -3.49 1.54
C ALA A 207 4.32 -4.84 2.12
N ILE A 208 4.01 -5.94 1.42
CA ILE A 208 4.42 -7.30 1.77
C ILE A 208 5.85 -7.61 1.30
N ASN A 209 6.40 -8.75 1.71
CA ASN A 209 7.80 -9.09 1.48
C ASN A 209 8.74 -7.99 2.02
N TRP A 210 8.48 -7.56 3.24
CA TRP A 210 9.03 -6.36 3.88
C TRP A 210 10.53 -6.18 3.67
N ASN A 211 11.33 -7.20 3.97
CA ASN A 211 12.77 -7.09 3.83
C ASN A 211 13.20 -6.92 2.38
N LYS A 212 12.63 -7.68 1.46
CA LYS A 212 12.94 -7.59 0.03
C LYS A 212 12.52 -6.24 -0.53
N LEU A 213 11.31 -5.78 -0.20
CA LEU A 213 10.79 -4.47 -0.59
C LEU A 213 11.68 -3.33 -0.08
N PHE A 214 11.99 -3.29 1.21
CA PHE A 214 12.76 -2.17 1.78
C PHE A 214 14.22 -2.18 1.33
N THR A 215 14.76 -3.34 1.01
CA THR A 215 16.07 -3.46 0.35
C THR A 215 15.99 -2.95 -1.09
N PHE A 216 14.94 -3.32 -1.84
CA PHE A 216 14.72 -2.84 -3.21
C PHE A 216 14.54 -1.31 -3.28
N ILE A 217 13.86 -0.70 -2.31
CA ILE A 217 13.73 0.77 -2.25
C ILE A 217 15.10 1.48 -2.24
N GLN A 218 16.16 0.82 -1.78
CA GLN A 218 17.54 1.33 -1.84
C GLN A 218 18.29 0.95 -3.12
N TRP A 219 17.72 0.07 -3.95
CA TRP A 219 18.39 -0.47 -5.11
C TRP A 219 18.85 0.57 -6.14
N PRO A 220 18.01 1.55 -6.57
CA PRO A 220 18.46 2.59 -7.49
C PRO A 220 19.65 3.40 -6.95
N GLN A 221 19.65 3.69 -5.65
CA GLN A 221 20.74 4.42 -5.00
C GLN A 221 22.01 3.57 -4.93
N GLN A 222 21.89 2.26 -4.66
CA GLN A 222 23.02 1.34 -4.68
C GLN A 222 23.65 1.28 -6.07
N VAL A 223 22.85 1.21 -7.13
CA VAL A 223 23.33 1.24 -8.52
C VAL A 223 24.07 2.54 -8.83
N MET A 224 23.53 3.70 -8.42
CA MET A 224 24.19 4.99 -8.58
C MET A 224 25.54 5.05 -7.84
N ASN A 225 25.58 4.53 -6.61
CA ASN A 225 26.82 4.49 -5.81
C ASN A 225 27.90 3.61 -6.46
N GLU A 226 27.54 2.46 -7.00
CA GLU A 226 28.44 1.55 -7.72
C GLU A 226 28.98 2.18 -9.02
N LEU A 227 28.12 2.92 -9.74
CA LEU A 227 28.55 3.65 -10.93
C LEU A 227 29.43 4.87 -10.59
N GLY A 228 29.33 5.38 -9.34
CA GLY A 228 29.92 6.67 -8.97
C GLY A 228 29.29 7.84 -9.76
N GLN A 229 28.07 7.68 -10.24
CA GLN A 229 27.33 8.63 -11.06
C GLN A 229 25.88 8.73 -10.61
N TRP A 230 25.42 9.95 -10.42
CA TRP A 230 24.04 10.28 -10.01
C TRP A 230 23.41 11.15 -11.11
N PRO A 231 22.56 10.56 -11.96
CA PRO A 231 21.90 11.28 -13.05
C PRO A 231 21.01 12.41 -12.55
N PHE A 232 20.80 13.45 -13.37
CA PHE A 232 19.76 14.43 -13.11
C PHE A 232 18.39 13.75 -13.20
N MET A 233 17.45 14.12 -12.30
CA MET A 233 16.10 13.56 -12.32
C MET A 233 15.42 13.72 -13.68
N CYS A 234 15.64 14.86 -14.37
CA CYS A 234 15.12 15.09 -15.73
C CYS A 234 15.58 14.09 -16.79
N GLU A 235 16.75 13.44 -16.62
CA GLU A 235 17.19 12.37 -17.52
C GLU A 235 16.35 11.11 -17.29
N LEU A 236 16.11 10.75 -16.03
CA LEU A 236 15.27 9.61 -15.64
C LEU A 236 13.82 9.82 -16.10
N ASP A 237 13.29 11.03 -15.86
CA ASP A 237 11.93 11.42 -16.29
C ASP A 237 11.79 11.35 -17.82
N ALA A 238 12.80 11.80 -18.57
CA ALA A 238 12.78 11.77 -20.04
C ALA A 238 12.76 10.34 -20.58
N ILE A 239 13.54 9.42 -20.01
CA ILE A 239 13.53 8.00 -20.40
C ILE A 239 12.16 7.37 -20.05
N THR A 240 11.61 7.68 -18.88
CA THR A 240 10.27 7.21 -18.47
C THR A 240 9.19 7.69 -19.45
N LEU A 241 9.23 8.97 -19.86
CA LEU A 241 8.30 9.52 -20.84
C LEU A 241 8.46 8.88 -22.22
N ALA A 242 9.70 8.58 -22.63
CA ALA A 242 9.96 7.86 -23.89
C ALA A 242 9.38 6.43 -23.84
N ALA A 243 9.51 5.73 -22.71
CA ALA A 243 8.89 4.43 -22.51
C ALA A 243 7.36 4.50 -22.59
N VAL A 244 6.75 5.48 -21.92
CA VAL A 244 5.29 5.70 -22.02
C VAL A 244 4.89 5.95 -23.47
N SER A 245 5.58 6.84 -24.19
CA SER A 245 5.27 7.14 -25.58
C SER A 245 5.40 5.94 -26.53
N ALA A 246 6.37 5.05 -26.27
CA ALA A 246 6.60 3.85 -27.09
C ALA A 246 5.63 2.71 -26.79
N CYS A 247 5.06 2.69 -25.58
CA CYS A 247 4.26 1.56 -25.09
C CYS A 247 2.77 1.87 -24.96
N ASP A 248 2.36 3.13 -25.11
CA ASP A 248 0.99 3.61 -24.90
C ASP A 248 -0.02 2.88 -25.79
N GLU A 249 0.33 2.65 -27.06
CA GLU A 249 -0.57 2.00 -28.03
C GLU A 249 -0.63 0.46 -27.92
N LEU A 250 0.12 -0.17 -26.99
CA LEU A 250 0.19 -1.65 -26.89
C LEU A 250 -1.14 -2.29 -26.49
N ASP A 251 -2.02 -1.57 -25.80
CA ASP A 251 -3.37 -2.01 -25.46
C ASP A 251 -4.43 -1.60 -26.49
N GLY A 252 -4.01 -0.94 -27.60
CA GLY A 252 -4.87 -0.46 -28.68
C GLY A 252 -5.47 0.93 -28.43
N VAL A 253 -5.05 1.65 -27.39
CA VAL A 253 -5.54 3.00 -27.05
C VAL A 253 -4.35 3.91 -26.75
N ILE A 254 -4.38 5.15 -27.28
CA ILE A 254 -3.36 6.16 -26.98
C ILE A 254 -3.94 7.12 -25.95
N ASP A 255 -3.50 7.00 -24.69
CA ASP A 255 -4.02 7.79 -23.57
C ASP A 255 -2.97 8.23 -22.55
N GLY A 256 -1.69 7.92 -22.81
CA GLY A 256 -0.57 8.23 -21.93
C GLY A 256 -0.43 7.28 -20.74
N ILE A 257 -1.00 6.06 -20.85
CA ILE A 257 -0.94 5.01 -19.84
C ILE A 257 -0.35 3.73 -20.44
N VAL A 258 0.65 3.18 -19.80
CA VAL A 258 1.16 1.85 -20.14
C VAL A 258 0.30 0.81 -19.44
N SER A 259 -0.59 0.16 -20.20
CA SER A 259 -1.46 -0.91 -19.66
C SER A 259 -0.80 -2.29 -19.78
N ASP A 260 -0.14 -2.60 -20.89
CA ASP A 260 0.67 -3.81 -21.01
C ASP A 260 2.13 -3.56 -20.61
N VAL A 261 2.33 -3.39 -19.29
CA VAL A 261 3.64 -3.11 -18.71
C VAL A 261 4.67 -4.23 -18.92
N LYS A 262 4.22 -5.48 -19.04
CA LYS A 262 5.13 -6.63 -19.26
C LYS A 262 5.66 -6.64 -20.69
N GLN A 263 4.80 -6.35 -21.66
CA GLN A 263 5.21 -6.21 -23.06
C GLN A 263 6.11 -4.99 -23.22
N CYS A 264 5.77 -3.85 -22.59
CA CYS A 264 6.60 -2.65 -22.58
C CYS A 264 8.02 -2.93 -22.06
N LEU A 265 8.13 -3.58 -20.89
CA LEU A 265 9.41 -3.94 -20.29
C LEU A 265 10.26 -4.87 -21.19
N GLY A 266 9.60 -5.70 -22.02
CA GLY A 266 10.27 -6.61 -22.96
C GLY A 266 10.64 -5.99 -24.31
N THR A 267 10.07 -4.82 -24.65
CA THR A 267 10.22 -4.21 -25.99
C THR A 267 10.92 -2.86 -25.99
N PHE A 268 10.79 -2.06 -24.94
CA PHE A 268 11.44 -0.75 -24.82
C PHE A 268 12.83 -0.88 -24.19
N ASP A 269 13.85 -0.42 -24.92
CA ASP A 269 15.21 -0.34 -24.43
C ASP A 269 15.51 1.08 -23.90
N PRO A 270 15.76 1.28 -22.58
CA PRO A 270 16.08 2.61 -22.04
C PRO A 270 17.37 3.22 -22.60
N PHE A 271 18.26 2.40 -23.19
CA PHE A 271 19.49 2.88 -23.83
C PHE A 271 19.25 3.50 -25.21
N SER A 272 18.09 3.26 -25.83
CA SER A 272 17.75 3.79 -27.17
C SER A 272 17.70 5.32 -27.24
N VAL A 273 17.46 5.99 -26.11
CA VAL A 273 17.36 7.46 -26.01
C VAL A 273 18.62 8.12 -25.43
N VAL A 274 19.69 7.34 -25.19
CA VAL A 274 20.97 7.90 -24.73
C VAL A 274 21.56 8.79 -25.81
N GLY A 275 22.03 9.99 -25.41
CA GLY A 275 22.51 11.02 -26.32
C GLY A 275 21.47 12.03 -26.77
N GLU A 276 20.17 11.76 -26.54
CA GLU A 276 19.12 12.76 -26.74
C GLU A 276 19.17 13.87 -25.68
N SER A 277 18.56 15.01 -25.98
CA SER A 277 18.56 16.13 -25.05
C SER A 277 17.22 16.31 -24.36
N THR A 278 17.25 16.55 -23.05
CA THR A 278 16.08 16.87 -22.23
C THR A 278 16.25 18.23 -21.54
N THR A 279 15.15 18.80 -21.04
CA THR A 279 15.13 20.08 -20.30
C THR A 279 15.00 19.80 -18.81
N CYS A 280 15.93 20.34 -18.01
CA CYS A 280 15.98 20.13 -16.57
C CYS A 280 15.40 21.30 -15.79
N ALA A 281 14.23 21.12 -15.17
CA ALA A 281 13.63 22.11 -14.28
C ALA A 281 14.53 22.40 -13.06
N GLN A 282 15.22 21.39 -12.53
CA GLN A 282 16.20 21.52 -11.43
C GLN A 282 17.34 22.53 -11.72
N LEU A 283 17.61 22.79 -12.98
CA LEU A 283 18.65 23.71 -13.45
C LEU A 283 18.05 24.89 -14.25
N ASN A 284 16.93 25.43 -13.82
CA ASN A 284 16.25 26.59 -14.46
C ASN A 284 15.99 26.41 -15.97
N GLY A 285 15.66 25.18 -16.40
CA GLY A 285 15.38 24.88 -17.80
C GLY A 285 16.60 24.64 -18.67
N THR A 286 17.79 24.46 -18.09
CA THR A 286 19.01 24.13 -18.85
C THR A 286 18.84 22.77 -19.53
N ARG A 287 19.32 22.64 -20.78
CA ARG A 287 19.32 21.37 -21.51
C ARG A 287 20.44 20.47 -21.02
N LYS A 288 20.11 19.19 -20.86
CA LYS A 288 21.03 18.10 -20.53
C LYS A 288 20.93 17.01 -21.58
N ILE A 289 21.96 16.21 -21.68
CA ILE A 289 22.00 15.01 -22.51
C ILE A 289 21.69 13.81 -21.62
N ILE A 290 20.80 12.94 -22.08
CA ILE A 290 20.49 11.67 -21.40
C ILE A 290 21.72 10.80 -21.43
N THR A 291 22.21 10.44 -20.24
CA THR A 291 23.44 9.68 -20.06
C THR A 291 23.15 8.16 -20.03
N SER A 292 24.17 7.37 -20.35
CA SER A 292 24.09 5.91 -20.15
C SER A 292 23.97 5.54 -18.66
N ALA A 293 24.45 6.38 -17.75
CA ALA A 293 24.21 6.18 -16.31
C ALA A 293 22.72 6.26 -15.96
N ALA A 294 21.98 7.22 -16.52
CA ALA A 294 20.54 7.34 -16.34
C ALA A 294 19.81 6.10 -16.86
N ALA A 295 20.15 5.64 -18.06
CA ALA A 295 19.59 4.42 -18.64
C ALA A 295 19.89 3.18 -17.78
N THR A 296 21.12 3.05 -17.26
CA THR A 296 21.53 1.94 -16.39
C THR A 296 20.72 1.93 -15.08
N VAL A 297 20.55 3.08 -14.43
CA VAL A 297 19.77 3.20 -13.19
C VAL A 297 18.32 2.82 -13.43
N LEU A 298 17.70 3.32 -14.51
CA LEU A 298 16.33 2.98 -14.87
C LEU A 298 16.16 1.51 -15.21
N ASN A 299 17.05 0.96 -16.05
CA ASN A 299 17.02 -0.45 -16.41
C ASN A 299 17.09 -1.35 -15.18
N ALA A 300 18.02 -1.06 -14.27
CA ALA A 300 18.14 -1.80 -13.01
C ALA A 300 16.91 -1.66 -12.10
N THR A 301 16.28 -0.48 -12.08
CA THR A 301 15.08 -0.22 -11.28
C THR A 301 13.86 -0.95 -11.84
N TRP A 302 13.69 -0.97 -13.15
CA TRP A 302 12.57 -1.65 -13.81
C TRP A 302 12.68 -3.17 -13.76
N HIS A 303 13.90 -3.74 -13.85
CA HIS A 303 14.09 -5.18 -13.76
C HIS A 303 14.19 -5.70 -12.32
N GLY A 304 14.44 -4.79 -11.36
CA GLY A 304 14.57 -5.16 -9.95
C GLY A 304 15.87 -5.85 -9.60
N ARG A 305 15.83 -6.66 -8.57
CA ARG A 305 16.92 -7.51 -8.07
C ARG A 305 16.64 -8.97 -8.45
N GLU A 306 17.63 -9.84 -8.34
CA GLU A 306 17.44 -11.28 -8.57
C GLU A 306 16.33 -11.91 -7.70
N ASP A 307 16.14 -11.36 -6.48
CA ASP A 307 15.21 -11.88 -5.48
C ASP A 307 13.92 -11.08 -5.34
N TYR A 308 13.74 -9.95 -6.07
CA TYR A 308 12.56 -9.10 -5.97
C TYR A 308 12.30 -8.28 -7.23
N HIS A 309 11.02 -8.08 -7.55
CA HIS A 309 10.55 -7.33 -8.72
C HIS A 309 11.01 -5.88 -8.74
N GLY A 310 11.06 -5.31 -9.94
CA GLY A 310 11.27 -3.88 -10.15
C GLY A 310 9.97 -3.08 -10.23
N ILE A 311 10.11 -1.76 -10.16
CA ILE A 311 9.06 -0.80 -10.52
C ILE A 311 8.86 -0.85 -12.03
N LEU A 312 7.62 -0.75 -12.48
CA LEU A 312 7.29 -0.90 -13.90
C LEU A 312 7.42 0.40 -14.70
N PRO A 313 7.64 0.35 -16.03
CA PRO A 313 7.65 1.53 -16.89
C PRO A 313 6.37 2.35 -16.75
N GLY A 314 6.50 3.68 -16.71
CA GLY A 314 5.40 4.62 -16.50
C GLY A 314 5.26 5.15 -15.07
N ALA A 315 5.95 4.55 -14.09
CA ALA A 315 6.00 5.06 -12.73
C ALA A 315 6.96 6.25 -12.58
N ASP A 316 6.61 7.23 -11.73
CA ASP A 316 7.46 8.37 -11.39
C ASP A 316 8.54 7.98 -10.38
N LEU A 317 9.74 7.69 -10.85
CA LEU A 317 10.85 7.23 -10.01
C LEU A 317 11.60 8.38 -9.31
N THR A 318 11.33 9.61 -9.69
CA THR A 318 12.01 10.80 -9.15
C THR A 318 11.18 11.57 -8.11
N GLY A 319 9.85 11.43 -8.16
CA GLY A 319 8.91 12.21 -7.36
C GLY A 319 8.68 13.63 -7.88
N ASN A 320 9.19 13.97 -9.06
CA ASN A 320 9.07 15.31 -9.64
C ASN A 320 7.75 15.56 -10.40
N SER A 321 7.06 14.50 -10.79
CA SER A 321 5.81 14.64 -11.52
C SER A 321 4.74 15.29 -10.62
N PRO A 322 3.97 16.26 -11.12
CA PRO A 322 2.79 16.76 -10.40
C PRO A 322 1.79 15.64 -10.06
N ARG A 323 1.83 14.55 -10.80
CA ARG A 323 0.98 13.36 -10.59
C ARG A 323 1.44 12.48 -9.43
N SER A 324 2.66 12.69 -8.89
CA SER A 324 3.15 12.00 -7.68
C SER A 324 2.47 12.48 -6.40
N PHE A 325 1.81 13.64 -6.42
CA PHE A 325 1.20 14.26 -5.24
C PHE A 325 2.17 14.41 -4.06
N GLY A 326 3.44 14.67 -4.35
CA GLY A 326 4.51 14.83 -3.36
C GLY A 326 5.02 13.52 -2.75
N GLN A 327 4.66 12.38 -3.32
CA GLN A 327 5.25 11.10 -2.93
C GLN A 327 6.71 11.05 -3.39
N PRO A 328 7.64 10.60 -2.54
CA PRO A 328 9.05 10.56 -2.89
C PRO A 328 9.33 9.48 -3.93
N GLY A 329 10.21 9.78 -4.90
CA GLY A 329 10.74 8.79 -5.82
C GLY A 329 11.92 8.03 -5.20
N ILE A 330 12.08 6.76 -5.56
CA ILE A 330 13.18 5.93 -5.04
C ILE A 330 14.52 6.17 -5.77
N ALA A 331 14.48 6.80 -6.95
CA ALA A 331 15.66 7.17 -7.74
C ALA A 331 15.93 8.68 -7.71
N ALA A 332 15.45 9.39 -6.69
CA ALA A 332 15.64 10.82 -6.55
C ALA A 332 17.12 11.20 -6.34
N THR A 333 17.50 12.35 -6.88
CA THR A 333 18.83 12.96 -6.72
C THR A 333 18.70 14.44 -6.39
N ASP A 334 19.62 14.94 -5.59
CA ASP A 334 19.78 16.38 -5.35
C ASP A 334 20.95 16.90 -6.20
N CYS A 335 20.64 17.85 -7.09
CA CYS A 335 21.56 18.27 -8.13
C CYS A 335 21.83 19.79 -8.07
N THR A 336 23.11 20.13 -8.25
CA THR A 336 23.57 21.51 -8.43
C THR A 336 24.32 21.64 -9.74
N GLU A 337 24.76 22.85 -10.08
CA GLU A 337 25.65 23.07 -11.24
C GLU A 337 26.96 22.25 -11.16
N LYS A 338 27.38 21.86 -9.95
CA LYS A 338 28.63 21.11 -9.69
C LYS A 338 28.45 19.60 -9.78
N GLY A 339 27.24 19.09 -9.87
CA GLY A 339 26.91 17.67 -9.90
C GLY A 339 25.75 17.29 -8.99
N CYS A 340 25.44 16.00 -8.97
CA CYS A 340 24.35 15.44 -8.20
C CYS A 340 24.85 14.53 -7.08
N ALA A 341 24.01 14.33 -6.06
CA ALA A 341 24.14 13.32 -5.03
C ALA A 341 22.82 12.53 -4.94
N GLY A 342 22.89 11.28 -4.51
CA GLY A 342 21.70 10.47 -4.30
C GLY A 342 20.88 10.95 -3.11
N THR A 343 19.55 10.85 -3.22
CA THR A 343 18.61 11.15 -2.13
C THR A 343 17.87 9.87 -1.75
N PRO A 344 18.49 9.00 -0.93
CA PRO A 344 17.91 7.71 -0.60
C PRO A 344 16.65 7.85 0.25
N SER A 345 15.66 6.98 -0.01
CA SER A 345 14.43 6.93 0.77
C SER A 345 14.68 6.45 2.21
N ASN A 346 14.14 7.18 3.19
CA ASN A 346 14.21 6.79 4.59
C ASN A 346 13.52 5.47 4.91
N LEU A 347 12.58 5.02 4.08
CA LEU A 347 11.94 3.71 4.25
C LEU A 347 12.99 2.59 4.26
N GLY A 348 13.74 2.45 3.18
CA GLY A 348 14.77 1.41 3.06
C GLY A 348 16.02 1.69 3.90
N THR A 349 16.45 2.97 3.98
CA THR A 349 17.65 3.35 4.75
C THR A 349 17.50 3.00 6.22
N SER A 350 16.35 3.34 6.82
CA SER A 350 16.07 3.05 8.24
C SER A 350 16.00 1.55 8.49
N TRP A 351 15.41 0.78 7.56
CA TRP A 351 15.40 -0.68 7.66
C TRP A 351 16.80 -1.27 7.72
N LEU A 352 17.60 -0.96 6.71
CA LEU A 352 18.95 -1.53 6.60
C LEU A 352 19.87 -1.09 7.73
N LYS A 353 19.82 0.19 8.13
CA LYS A 353 20.67 0.73 9.20
C LYS A 353 20.26 0.29 10.60
N LEU A 354 18.96 0.47 10.95
CA LEU A 354 18.52 0.33 12.34
C LEU A 354 18.17 -1.11 12.72
N PHE A 355 17.60 -1.86 11.76
CA PHE A 355 17.13 -3.21 12.02
C PHE A 355 18.13 -4.27 11.53
N VAL A 356 18.55 -4.21 10.28
CA VAL A 356 19.38 -5.27 9.70
C VAL A 356 20.83 -5.16 10.15
N ALA A 357 21.49 -4.05 9.85
CA ALA A 357 22.88 -3.81 10.24
C ALA A 357 23.03 -3.45 11.71
N LYS A 358 21.96 -2.92 12.35
CA LYS A 358 21.95 -2.45 13.74
C LYS A 358 22.98 -1.36 14.00
N HIS A 359 23.31 -0.59 12.97
CA HIS A 359 24.34 0.43 12.94
C HIS A 359 23.79 1.73 12.35
N ALA A 360 23.24 2.60 13.20
CA ALA A 360 22.52 3.81 12.79
C ALA A 360 23.35 4.77 11.91
N THR A 361 24.67 4.77 12.06
CA THR A 361 25.59 5.62 11.30
C THR A 361 26.24 4.91 10.10
N LEU A 362 25.76 3.73 9.70
CA LEU A 362 26.25 3.01 8.51
C LEU A 362 26.18 3.93 7.29
N ASP A 363 27.30 4.05 6.58
CA ASP A 363 27.37 4.82 5.35
C ASP A 363 26.93 3.94 4.16
N MET A 364 25.67 4.07 3.78
CA MET A 364 25.07 3.29 2.69
C MET A 364 25.74 3.56 1.32
N ALA A 365 26.34 4.75 1.14
CA ALA A 365 26.97 5.11 -0.12
C ALA A 365 28.32 4.39 -0.37
N LYS A 366 28.88 3.77 0.67
CA LYS A 366 30.15 3.03 0.59
C LYS A 366 29.99 1.53 0.50
N LEU A 367 28.77 1.01 0.56
CA LEU A 367 28.56 -0.43 0.47
C LEU A 367 28.92 -0.95 -0.91
N THR A 368 29.72 -2.02 -0.94
CA THR A 368 29.89 -2.84 -2.14
C THR A 368 28.59 -3.59 -2.43
N ARG A 369 28.47 -4.14 -3.65
CA ARG A 369 27.37 -5.02 -4.02
C ARG A 369 27.25 -6.21 -3.06
N GLU A 370 28.34 -6.87 -2.76
CA GLU A 370 28.39 -8.04 -1.88
C GLU A 370 27.92 -7.70 -0.45
N GLU A 371 28.36 -6.56 0.09
CA GLU A 371 27.90 -6.10 1.41
C GLU A 371 26.41 -5.77 1.43
N PHE A 372 25.91 -5.12 0.37
CA PHE A 372 24.49 -4.81 0.23
C PHE A 372 23.62 -6.08 0.13
N ASP A 373 24.04 -7.06 -0.68
CA ASP A 373 23.35 -8.34 -0.83
C ASP A 373 23.41 -9.18 0.47
N SER A 374 24.53 -9.10 1.20
CA SER A 374 24.68 -9.71 2.53
C SER A 374 23.69 -9.12 3.54
N LEU A 375 23.45 -7.80 3.51
CA LEU A 375 22.42 -7.16 4.33
C LEU A 375 21.02 -7.65 3.94
N ALA A 376 20.71 -7.73 2.65
CA ALA A 376 19.43 -8.26 2.16
C ALA A 376 19.15 -9.68 2.68
N TYR A 377 20.14 -10.56 2.55
CA TYR A 377 20.05 -11.93 3.05
C TYR A 377 19.89 -11.98 4.57
N SER A 378 20.70 -11.21 5.30
CA SER A 378 20.66 -11.12 6.75
C SER A 378 19.29 -10.62 7.27
N GLY A 379 18.70 -9.63 6.59
CA GLY A 379 17.36 -9.12 6.94
C GLY A 379 16.29 -10.20 6.81
N THR A 380 16.32 -11.01 5.76
CA THR A 380 15.42 -12.16 5.60
C THR A 380 15.58 -13.16 6.74
N GLN A 381 16.80 -13.54 7.08
CA GLN A 381 17.08 -14.50 8.15
C GLN A 381 16.57 -13.99 9.52
N GLN A 382 16.70 -12.70 9.79
CA GLN A 382 16.35 -12.13 11.09
C GLN A 382 14.85 -11.88 11.26
N TYR A 383 14.11 -11.51 10.18
CA TYR A 383 12.79 -10.88 10.33
C TYR A 383 11.66 -11.49 9.50
N ALA A 384 11.92 -12.50 8.64
CA ALA A 384 10.90 -13.07 7.76
C ALA A 384 9.67 -13.56 8.55
N SER A 385 9.87 -14.27 9.65
CA SER A 385 8.77 -14.81 10.47
C SER A 385 7.96 -13.72 11.21
N MET A 386 8.45 -12.49 11.29
CA MET A 386 7.86 -11.43 12.09
C MET A 386 7.02 -10.45 11.26
N ILE A 387 7.55 -9.99 10.11
CA ILE A 387 6.97 -8.85 9.39
C ILE A 387 6.75 -9.06 7.88
N GLU A 388 7.28 -10.13 7.27
CA GLU A 388 7.21 -10.32 5.81
C GLU A 388 5.80 -10.33 5.25
N THR A 389 4.82 -10.89 5.97
CA THR A 389 3.42 -10.93 5.53
C THR A 389 3.25 -11.64 4.17
N SER A 390 3.96 -12.76 4.00
CA SER A 390 4.02 -13.52 2.75
C SER A 390 3.42 -14.93 2.85
N ASP A 391 2.74 -15.24 3.95
CA ASP A 391 2.07 -16.53 4.09
C ASP A 391 0.85 -16.61 3.16
N ALA A 392 0.89 -17.56 2.23
CA ALA A 392 -0.15 -17.75 1.22
C ALA A 392 -1.31 -18.65 1.68
N ASP A 393 -1.20 -19.28 2.86
CA ASP A 393 -2.27 -20.13 3.38
C ASP A 393 -3.39 -19.29 4.04
N LEU A 394 -4.37 -18.92 3.24
CA LEU A 394 -5.55 -18.16 3.69
C LEU A 394 -6.79 -19.07 3.91
N ARG A 395 -6.63 -20.40 3.96
CA ARG A 395 -7.77 -21.32 4.12
C ARG A 395 -8.55 -21.10 5.41
N ALA A 396 -7.89 -20.68 6.50
CA ALA A 396 -8.57 -20.32 7.75
C ALA A 396 -9.44 -19.07 7.59
N PHE A 397 -8.99 -18.06 6.83
CA PHE A 397 -9.77 -16.86 6.51
C PHE A 397 -10.98 -17.19 5.62
N LYS A 398 -10.79 -18.03 4.58
CA LYS A 398 -11.88 -18.56 3.75
C LYS A 398 -12.91 -19.31 4.60
N ALA A 399 -12.44 -20.22 5.47
CA ALA A 399 -13.32 -21.02 6.34
C ALA A 399 -14.11 -20.17 7.35
N ALA A 400 -13.57 -19.03 7.77
CA ALA A 400 -14.28 -18.05 8.60
C ALA A 400 -15.33 -17.24 7.82
N GLY A 401 -15.43 -17.41 6.50
CA GLY A 401 -16.33 -16.64 5.63
C GLY A 401 -15.78 -15.31 5.15
N GLY A 402 -14.52 -15.00 5.47
CA GLY A 402 -13.85 -13.74 5.13
C GLY A 402 -13.78 -13.49 3.62
N LYS A 403 -13.85 -12.21 3.23
CA LYS A 403 -13.70 -11.75 1.84
C LYS A 403 -12.61 -10.69 1.75
N MET A 404 -11.77 -10.78 0.73
CA MET A 404 -10.66 -9.83 0.54
C MET A 404 -10.63 -9.29 -0.87
N VAL A 405 -10.39 -7.97 -0.97
CA VAL A 405 -10.08 -7.30 -2.23
C VAL A 405 -8.74 -6.60 -2.10
N THR A 406 -7.91 -6.74 -3.12
CA THR A 406 -6.63 -6.03 -3.23
C THR A 406 -6.60 -5.30 -4.56
N PHE A 407 -6.05 -4.09 -4.58
CA PHE A 407 -5.68 -3.43 -5.82
C PHE A 407 -4.22 -3.00 -5.77
N HIS A 408 -3.57 -2.89 -6.93
CA HIS A 408 -2.22 -2.36 -7.04
C HIS A 408 -2.08 -1.53 -8.31
N GLY A 409 -1.52 -0.33 -8.18
CA GLY A 409 -1.22 0.53 -9.31
C GLY A 409 -0.05 -0.02 -10.12
N LEU A 410 -0.19 -0.11 -11.45
CA LEU A 410 0.92 -0.53 -12.30
C LEU A 410 1.97 0.56 -12.52
N ALA A 411 1.66 1.81 -12.16
CA ALA A 411 2.61 2.92 -12.08
C ALA A 411 3.01 3.27 -10.63
N ASP A 412 2.91 2.28 -9.71
CA ASP A 412 3.35 2.45 -8.33
C ASP A 412 4.85 2.74 -8.29
N ASN A 413 5.21 3.88 -7.71
CA ASN A 413 6.57 4.43 -7.69
C ASN A 413 7.37 4.05 -6.42
N ILE A 414 6.77 3.24 -5.52
CA ILE A 414 7.36 2.84 -4.23
C ILE A 414 7.39 1.32 -4.10
N ILE A 415 6.25 0.65 -4.37
CA ILE A 415 6.09 -0.79 -4.18
C ILE A 415 5.92 -1.49 -5.53
N PRO A 416 6.83 -2.38 -5.93
CA PRO A 416 6.68 -3.17 -7.14
C PRO A 416 5.39 -4.01 -7.13
N PRO A 417 4.47 -3.84 -8.10
CA PRO A 417 3.21 -4.58 -8.14
C PRO A 417 3.40 -6.10 -8.36
N GLY A 418 4.53 -6.51 -8.93
CA GLY A 418 4.87 -7.93 -9.08
C GLY A 418 4.89 -8.71 -7.78
N GLY A 419 5.23 -8.07 -6.64
CA GLY A 419 5.15 -8.72 -5.33
C GLY A 419 3.72 -9.09 -4.91
N THR A 420 2.72 -8.28 -5.26
CA THR A 420 1.30 -8.58 -5.01
C THR A 420 0.78 -9.64 -5.99
N GLU A 421 1.21 -9.58 -7.25
CA GLU A 421 0.88 -10.62 -8.24
C GLU A 421 1.39 -11.99 -7.79
N ASP A 422 2.65 -12.08 -7.37
CA ASP A 422 3.24 -13.33 -6.87
C ASP A 422 2.49 -13.86 -5.63
N TYR A 423 2.14 -12.96 -4.70
CA TYR A 423 1.38 -13.35 -3.52
C TYR A 423 -0.01 -13.91 -3.89
N TYR A 424 -0.76 -13.23 -4.79
CA TYR A 424 -2.05 -13.73 -5.25
C TYR A 424 -1.92 -15.10 -5.93
N ASN A 425 -0.89 -15.28 -6.77
CA ASN A 425 -0.61 -16.54 -7.44
C ASN A 425 -0.27 -17.65 -6.43
N ALA A 426 0.53 -17.36 -5.41
CA ALA A 426 0.86 -18.30 -4.35
C ALA A 426 -0.39 -18.71 -3.55
N VAL A 427 -1.29 -17.79 -3.25
CA VAL A 427 -2.60 -18.13 -2.62
C VAL A 427 -3.44 -19.02 -3.54
N ALA A 428 -3.45 -18.74 -4.86
CA ALA A 428 -4.17 -19.56 -5.83
C ALA A 428 -3.58 -20.96 -6.01
N ASP A 429 -2.27 -21.12 -5.83
CA ASP A 429 -1.59 -22.43 -5.84
C ASP A 429 -1.93 -23.26 -4.59
N VAL A 430 -2.12 -22.61 -3.43
CA VAL A 430 -2.56 -23.26 -2.18
C VAL A 430 -4.06 -23.58 -2.20
N ASP A 431 -4.88 -22.65 -2.71
CA ASP A 431 -6.34 -22.82 -2.82
C ASP A 431 -6.82 -22.42 -4.22
N PRO A 432 -7.06 -23.39 -5.13
CA PRO A 432 -7.57 -23.11 -6.49
C PRO A 432 -8.91 -22.37 -6.54
N GLU A 433 -9.68 -22.37 -5.45
CA GLU A 433 -10.93 -21.63 -5.31
C GLU A 433 -10.71 -20.20 -4.77
N VAL A 434 -9.51 -19.65 -4.93
CA VAL A 434 -9.12 -18.32 -4.45
C VAL A 434 -10.15 -17.25 -4.80
N ARG A 435 -10.78 -17.34 -5.95
CA ARG A 435 -11.81 -16.38 -6.40
C ARG A 435 -13.10 -16.41 -5.58
N GLU A 436 -13.33 -17.37 -4.73
CA GLU A 436 -14.50 -17.39 -3.83
C GLU A 436 -14.36 -16.48 -2.63
N PHE A 437 -13.11 -16.06 -2.31
CA PHE A 437 -12.86 -15.23 -1.14
C PHE A 437 -11.83 -14.11 -1.34
N TYR A 438 -11.06 -14.10 -2.45
CA TYR A 438 -10.05 -13.09 -2.74
C TYR A 438 -10.13 -12.63 -4.20
N ARG A 439 -10.17 -11.30 -4.42
CA ARG A 439 -10.07 -10.64 -5.73
C ARG A 439 -8.89 -9.67 -5.72
N TYR A 440 -8.05 -9.74 -6.76
CA TYR A 440 -6.95 -8.81 -7.01
C TYR A 440 -7.23 -8.02 -8.29
N PHE A 441 -6.97 -6.70 -8.27
CA PHE A 441 -7.17 -5.79 -9.39
C PHE A 441 -5.87 -5.04 -9.68
N GLU A 442 -5.39 -5.13 -10.91
CA GLU A 442 -4.30 -4.31 -11.42
C GLU A 442 -4.87 -3.02 -11.98
N ALA A 443 -4.26 -1.87 -11.61
CA ALA A 443 -4.73 -0.54 -12.02
C ALA A 443 -3.67 0.16 -12.89
N PRO A 444 -3.75 0.06 -14.24
CA PRO A 444 -2.83 0.75 -15.13
C PRO A 444 -2.80 2.25 -14.87
N GLY A 445 -1.61 2.84 -14.85
CA GLY A 445 -1.40 4.27 -14.65
C GLY A 445 -1.63 4.81 -13.24
N LEU A 446 -2.12 4.00 -12.30
CA LEU A 446 -2.26 4.39 -10.89
C LEU A 446 -0.90 4.34 -10.18
N GLY A 447 -0.57 5.41 -9.46
CA GLY A 447 0.60 5.50 -8.59
C GLY A 447 0.42 4.76 -7.26
N HIS A 448 1.33 5.02 -6.30
CA HIS A 448 1.28 4.38 -4.98
C HIS A 448 0.07 4.81 -4.18
N CYS A 449 -0.93 3.95 -4.03
CA CYS A 449 -2.23 4.20 -3.39
C CYS A 449 -3.13 5.22 -4.09
N PHE A 450 -2.57 6.26 -4.67
CA PHE A 450 -3.22 7.34 -5.41
C PHE A 450 -2.21 8.05 -6.31
N GLY A 451 -2.68 8.96 -7.14
CA GLY A 451 -1.82 9.67 -8.09
C GLY A 451 -1.56 8.88 -9.37
N GLY A 452 -0.62 9.35 -10.19
CA GLY A 452 -0.42 8.83 -11.55
C GLY A 452 -1.42 9.40 -12.56
N ALA A 453 -1.63 8.70 -13.66
CA ALA A 453 -2.56 9.07 -14.72
C ALA A 453 -3.97 8.46 -14.51
N SER A 454 -4.10 7.53 -13.56
CA SER A 454 -5.35 6.83 -13.23
C SER A 454 -5.82 7.17 -11.83
N GLY A 455 -7.14 7.14 -11.62
CA GLY A 455 -7.76 7.26 -10.28
C GLY A 455 -7.78 5.92 -9.53
N SER A 456 -8.02 6.01 -8.24
CA SER A 456 -8.19 4.85 -7.37
C SER A 456 -9.52 4.13 -7.65
N PRO A 457 -9.65 2.82 -7.32
CA PRO A 457 -10.91 2.07 -7.50
C PRO A 457 -11.92 2.41 -6.41
N THR A 458 -12.54 3.58 -6.49
CA THR A 458 -13.38 4.19 -5.45
C THR A 458 -14.69 3.44 -5.14
N GLY A 459 -15.07 2.45 -5.95
CA GLY A 459 -16.20 1.56 -5.69
C GLY A 459 -15.86 0.33 -4.85
N LEU A 460 -14.58 0.07 -4.61
CA LEU A 460 -14.12 -1.26 -4.19
C LEU A 460 -14.52 -1.63 -2.74
N LEU A 461 -14.53 -0.67 -1.80
CA LEU A 461 -15.00 -0.93 -0.43
C LEU A 461 -16.51 -1.24 -0.40
N HIS A 462 -17.30 -0.54 -1.22
CA HIS A 462 -18.74 -0.81 -1.34
C HIS A 462 -18.98 -2.20 -1.95
N GLN A 463 -18.24 -2.56 -2.99
CA GLN A 463 -18.32 -3.88 -3.62
C GLN A 463 -17.86 -5.00 -2.68
N LEU A 464 -16.82 -4.77 -1.86
CA LEU A 464 -16.43 -5.70 -0.79
C LEU A 464 -17.56 -5.91 0.22
N ARG A 465 -18.21 -4.81 0.65
CA ARG A 465 -19.37 -4.88 1.54
C ARG A 465 -20.50 -5.71 0.93
N ASP A 466 -20.83 -5.48 -0.34
CA ASP A 466 -21.86 -6.27 -1.04
C ASP A 466 -21.47 -7.75 -1.14
N TRP A 467 -20.18 -8.03 -1.30
CA TRP A 467 -19.70 -9.42 -1.32
C TRP A 467 -19.84 -10.10 0.04
N VAL A 468 -19.45 -9.43 1.13
CA VAL A 468 -19.59 -9.95 2.51
C VAL A 468 -21.06 -10.13 2.90
N GLU A 469 -21.90 -9.13 2.62
CA GLU A 469 -23.25 -9.04 3.16
C GLU A 469 -24.30 -9.74 2.27
N ASN A 470 -24.09 -9.75 0.95
CA ASN A 470 -25.06 -10.22 -0.04
C ASN A 470 -24.51 -11.34 -0.94
N GLY A 471 -23.23 -11.70 -0.81
CA GLY A 471 -22.60 -12.74 -1.62
C GLY A 471 -22.26 -12.29 -3.05
N THR A 472 -22.38 -10.99 -3.40
CA THR A 472 -22.12 -10.46 -4.74
C THR A 472 -20.65 -10.10 -4.90
N ALA A 473 -19.87 -10.98 -5.49
CA ALA A 473 -18.44 -10.77 -5.72
C ALA A 473 -18.19 -9.66 -6.77
N PRO A 474 -17.13 -8.82 -6.62
CA PRO A 474 -16.77 -7.83 -7.63
C PRO A 474 -16.15 -8.50 -8.85
N GLU A 475 -16.86 -8.52 -9.98
CA GLU A 475 -16.37 -9.06 -11.26
C GLU A 475 -15.77 -7.96 -12.16
N LYS A 476 -15.91 -6.71 -11.79
CA LYS A 476 -15.24 -5.52 -12.32
C LYS A 476 -15.40 -4.35 -11.35
N THR A 477 -14.50 -3.39 -11.39
CA THR A 477 -14.64 -2.14 -10.61
C THR A 477 -14.41 -0.93 -11.50
N PRO A 478 -15.22 0.14 -11.39
CA PRO A 478 -15.02 1.35 -12.17
C PRO A 478 -13.80 2.13 -11.68
N ILE A 479 -13.10 2.75 -12.61
CA ILE A 479 -12.08 3.76 -12.34
C ILE A 479 -12.25 4.95 -13.28
N LYS A 480 -11.60 6.06 -12.93
CA LYS A 480 -11.48 7.26 -13.77
C LYS A 480 -10.02 7.46 -14.14
N ILE A 481 -9.73 7.73 -15.40
CA ILE A 481 -8.40 8.10 -15.86
C ILE A 481 -8.40 9.53 -16.38
N THR A 482 -7.21 10.16 -16.37
CA THR A 482 -7.05 11.53 -16.87
C THR A 482 -6.23 11.51 -18.14
N VAL A 483 -6.84 11.86 -19.27
CA VAL A 483 -6.19 11.97 -20.58
C VAL A 483 -6.20 13.44 -21.00
N GLY A 484 -5.03 14.07 -20.98
CA GLY A 484 -4.95 15.52 -21.14
C GLY A 484 -5.71 16.24 -20.01
N ASN A 485 -6.76 16.99 -20.38
CA ASN A 485 -7.67 17.68 -19.45
C ASN A 485 -9.03 16.99 -19.31
N ALA A 486 -9.23 15.83 -19.92
CA ALA A 486 -10.48 15.08 -19.91
C ALA A 486 -10.44 13.92 -18.92
N THR A 487 -11.59 13.61 -18.32
CA THR A 487 -11.78 12.41 -17.51
C THR A 487 -12.50 11.36 -18.34
N HIS A 488 -11.93 10.16 -18.37
CA HIS A 488 -12.49 8.98 -19.05
C HIS A 488 -12.88 7.94 -18.01
N ASP A 489 -14.01 7.28 -18.25
CA ASP A 489 -14.48 6.20 -17.40
C ASP A 489 -13.96 4.86 -17.94
N ARG A 490 -13.37 4.06 -17.06
CA ARG A 490 -12.82 2.74 -17.35
C ARG A 490 -13.23 1.71 -16.32
N ILE A 491 -12.86 0.46 -16.56
CA ILE A 491 -13.04 -0.65 -15.62
C ILE A 491 -11.71 -1.31 -15.32
N LEU A 492 -11.56 -1.82 -14.12
CA LEU A 492 -10.55 -2.83 -13.77
C LEU A 492 -11.22 -4.20 -13.72
N CYS A 493 -10.46 -5.20 -14.10
CA CYS A 493 -10.88 -6.60 -14.09
C CYS A 493 -10.17 -7.39 -13.00
N PRO A 494 -10.81 -8.40 -12.39
CA PRO A 494 -10.14 -9.23 -11.40
C PRO A 494 -9.03 -10.06 -12.07
N TYR A 495 -7.82 -9.93 -11.60
CA TYR A 495 -6.66 -10.68 -12.08
C TYR A 495 -6.96 -12.20 -12.12
N PRO A 496 -6.52 -12.95 -13.15
CA PRO A 496 -5.62 -12.56 -14.23
C PRO A 496 -6.31 -12.01 -15.48
N GLN A 497 -7.57 -11.59 -15.41
CA GLN A 497 -8.24 -10.90 -16.52
C GLN A 497 -7.73 -9.46 -16.63
N THR A 498 -7.68 -8.94 -17.86
CA THR A 498 -7.34 -7.55 -18.17
C THR A 498 -8.54 -6.84 -18.79
N SER A 499 -8.58 -5.53 -18.67
CA SER A 499 -9.55 -4.68 -19.35
C SER A 499 -9.14 -4.53 -20.81
N VAL A 500 -10.05 -4.85 -21.73
CA VAL A 500 -9.81 -4.78 -23.17
C VAL A 500 -10.82 -3.84 -23.80
N PHE A 501 -10.33 -2.94 -24.65
CA PHE A 501 -11.14 -1.99 -25.40
C PHE A 501 -11.81 -2.69 -26.60
N ASP A 502 -13.10 -2.43 -26.77
CA ASP A 502 -13.85 -2.85 -27.97
C ASP A 502 -13.69 -1.80 -29.07
N GLN A 503 -12.90 -2.12 -30.09
CA GLN A 503 -12.63 -1.24 -31.22
C GLN A 503 -13.91 -0.88 -32.01
N ASP A 504 -14.90 -1.77 -32.06
CA ASP A 504 -16.17 -1.53 -32.74
C ASP A 504 -17.05 -0.51 -31.96
N CYS A 505 -16.85 -0.37 -30.66
CA CYS A 505 -17.53 0.64 -29.85
C CYS A 505 -17.06 2.06 -30.15
N GLY A 506 -15.80 2.24 -30.53
CA GLY A 506 -15.23 3.47 -31.09
C GLY A 506 -15.02 4.63 -30.11
N ASP A 507 -15.31 4.46 -28.80
CA ASP A 507 -15.16 5.52 -27.78
C ASP A 507 -14.52 4.99 -26.50
N ALA A 508 -13.19 5.07 -26.44
CA ALA A 508 -12.40 4.61 -25.30
C ALA A 508 -12.64 5.41 -24.00
N SER A 509 -13.36 6.55 -24.06
CA SER A 509 -13.70 7.34 -22.89
C SER A 509 -14.85 6.78 -22.06
N LYS A 510 -15.56 5.76 -22.59
CA LYS A 510 -16.75 5.18 -21.97
C LYS A 510 -16.46 3.81 -21.36
N ALA A 511 -16.74 3.61 -20.09
CA ALA A 511 -16.60 2.32 -19.41
C ALA A 511 -17.38 1.17 -20.10
N GLY A 512 -18.47 1.47 -20.80
CA GLY A 512 -19.27 0.48 -21.55
C GLY A 512 -18.58 -0.10 -22.77
N CYS A 513 -17.51 0.54 -23.28
CA CYS A 513 -16.68 0.06 -24.38
C CYS A 513 -15.50 -0.81 -23.92
N TRP A 514 -15.47 -1.17 -22.66
CA TRP A 514 -14.43 -2.01 -22.06
C TRP A 514 -15.03 -3.28 -21.48
N SER A 515 -14.37 -4.39 -21.71
CA SER A 515 -14.77 -5.70 -21.19
C SER A 515 -13.59 -6.42 -20.54
N CYS A 516 -13.91 -7.34 -19.62
CA CYS A 516 -12.90 -8.21 -19.04
C CYS A 516 -12.62 -9.40 -19.95
N SER A 517 -11.37 -9.55 -20.35
CA SER A 517 -10.94 -10.64 -21.24
C SER A 517 -9.59 -11.20 -20.82
N GLY A 518 -9.22 -12.34 -21.38
CA GLY A 518 -7.96 -13.01 -21.03
C GLY A 518 -8.06 -13.76 -19.71
N GLY A 519 -6.91 -14.17 -19.23
CA GLY A 519 -6.76 -15.00 -18.03
C GLY A 519 -6.59 -16.47 -18.40
N VAL A 520 -5.38 -17.00 -18.15
CA VAL A 520 -5.15 -18.45 -18.22
C VAL A 520 -5.79 -19.06 -17.00
N SER A 521 -6.66 -20.06 -17.16
CA SER A 521 -7.22 -20.83 -16.04
C SER A 521 -6.09 -21.28 -15.11
N VAL A 522 -6.29 -21.14 -13.81
CA VAL A 522 -5.35 -21.55 -12.74
C VAL A 522 -4.84 -22.99 -12.98
N ALA A 523 -5.69 -23.88 -13.53
CA ALA A 523 -5.35 -25.25 -13.88
C ALA A 523 -4.21 -25.40 -14.93
N ASN A 524 -3.96 -24.38 -15.77
CA ASN A 524 -2.88 -24.42 -16.76
C ASN A 524 -1.53 -23.88 -16.23
N ARG A 525 -1.52 -23.17 -15.09
CA ARG A 525 -0.28 -22.67 -14.47
C ARG A 525 0.47 -23.74 -13.69
N ALA A 526 -0.24 -24.62 -12.99
CA ALA A 526 0.36 -25.76 -12.27
C ALA A 526 1.24 -26.64 -13.19
N LYS A 527 0.88 -26.72 -14.50
CA LYS A 527 1.70 -27.43 -15.50
C LYS A 527 2.97 -26.68 -15.91
N ARG A 528 2.98 -25.34 -15.85
CA ARG A 528 4.17 -24.54 -16.19
C ARG A 528 5.14 -24.40 -15.03
N SER A 529 4.68 -24.35 -13.78
CA SER A 529 5.55 -24.36 -12.59
C SER A 529 6.23 -25.72 -12.42
N ALA A 530 5.54 -26.83 -12.63
CA ALA A 530 6.12 -28.17 -12.61
C ALA A 530 7.20 -28.40 -13.71
N GLN A 531 7.10 -27.73 -14.87
CA GLN A 531 8.14 -27.76 -15.89
C GLN A 531 9.40 -26.98 -15.47
N ARG A 532 9.27 -25.83 -14.81
CA ARG A 532 10.41 -25.03 -14.31
C ARG A 532 11.21 -25.73 -13.21
N TRP A 533 10.56 -26.53 -12.34
CA TRP A 533 11.27 -27.30 -11.31
C TRP A 533 12.02 -28.53 -11.85
N ASN A 534 11.71 -28.97 -13.08
CA ASN A 534 12.43 -30.08 -13.72
C ASN A 534 13.62 -29.59 -14.59
N GLU A 535 13.81 -28.28 -14.74
CA GLU A 535 14.92 -27.67 -15.52
C GLU A 535 15.99 -27.00 -14.61
N LEU A 536 15.81 -27.05 -13.29
CA LEU A 536 16.81 -26.70 -12.25
C LEU A 536 17.36 -27.97 -11.59
#